data_6090daeb1026347509554d00a2c47177
#
_entry.id   6090daeb1026347509554d00a2c47177
#
_cell.length_a   1.000
_cell.length_b   1.000
_cell.length_c   1.000
_cell.angle_alpha   90.00
_cell.angle_beta   90.00
_cell.angle_gamma   90.00
#
_symmetry.space_group_name_H-M   'P 1'
#
loop_
_entity.id
_entity.type
_entity.pdbx_description
1 polymer ?
#
loop_
_entity_poly.entity_id
_entity_poly.type
_entity_poly.pdbx_seq_one_letter_code
_entity_poly.pdbx_strand_id
1 'polypeptide(L)'
;MKKEKKKSVLTRIIPYAGKRKYMLFLAMAFSALSGILLLMPMWYIHNIIKNVILNGNVNYTMIRENIAYAVIFPCVGLGLYVLAGIFSHLFAFEVEENIIKISVKKLLDKPLGYFMNKESGKLRGIIINGAGETHNVLAHQLPDIASTFVSPVVILVFLFLFDWRLGLTSLIPVFIGLIFMATMLTAQGKKNREEYYKQINTLSAETVEYVRGIPVVKTFGQSVESFKRLYTSIIVMKDSVLKMTMGYRNKMSMFEATSGSTAFFLVPAALFIIAAGENPHEVVADSII
;
A
#
# COMPACT_ATOMS: atom_id res chain seq x y z
N MET A 1 5.41 22.13 -30.15
CA MET A 1 6.12 21.13 -29.32
C MET A 1 5.16 20.00 -28.95
N LYS A 2 5.31 18.81 -29.57
CA LYS A 2 4.52 17.63 -29.19
C LYS A 2 4.92 17.23 -27.75
N LYS A 3 3.97 17.26 -26.80
CA LYS A 3 4.15 16.66 -25.47
C LYS A 3 4.42 15.16 -25.68
N GLU A 4 5.66 14.72 -25.55
CA GLU A 4 5.95 13.29 -25.43
C GLU A 4 5.14 12.73 -24.27
N LYS A 5 4.24 11.79 -24.59
CA LYS A 5 3.52 11.02 -23.56
C LYS A 5 4.58 10.35 -22.67
N LYS A 6 4.69 10.78 -21.43
CA LYS A 6 5.57 10.14 -20.43
C LYS A 6 5.20 8.66 -20.39
N LYS A 7 6.08 7.81 -20.90
CA LYS A 7 5.91 6.36 -20.81
C LYS A 7 5.72 5.99 -19.34
N SER A 8 4.80 5.08 -19.05
CA SER A 8 4.58 4.55 -17.70
C SER A 8 5.91 4.07 -17.09
N VAL A 9 6.04 4.17 -15.76
CA VAL A 9 7.24 3.70 -15.05
C VAL A 9 7.51 2.23 -15.37
N LEU A 10 6.49 1.39 -15.40
CA LEU A 10 6.60 -0.02 -15.77
C LEU A 10 7.17 -0.23 -17.18
N THR A 11 6.70 0.52 -18.18
CA THR A 11 7.25 0.43 -19.56
C THR A 11 8.71 0.84 -19.66
N ARG A 12 9.23 1.59 -18.69
CA ARG A 12 10.65 1.98 -18.60
C ARG A 12 11.50 0.90 -17.91
N ILE A 13 10.92 0.12 -17.01
CA ILE A 13 11.61 -0.90 -16.20
C ILE A 13 11.64 -2.26 -16.90
N ILE A 14 10.59 -2.64 -17.62
CA ILE A 14 10.49 -3.92 -18.35
C ILE A 14 11.73 -4.26 -19.21
N PRO A 15 12.37 -3.32 -19.93
CA PRO A 15 13.59 -3.62 -20.68
C PRO A 15 14.76 -4.14 -19.83
N TYR A 16 14.79 -3.81 -18.53
CA TYR A 16 15.80 -4.28 -17.58
C TYR A 16 15.50 -5.68 -17.02
N ALA A 17 14.29 -6.19 -17.23
CA ALA A 17 13.85 -7.51 -16.73
C ALA A 17 14.48 -8.71 -17.49
N GLY A 18 15.15 -8.45 -18.61
CA GLY A 18 15.79 -9.51 -19.38
C GLY A 18 14.85 -10.64 -19.76
N LYS A 19 15.28 -11.88 -19.49
CA LYS A 19 14.50 -13.09 -19.77
C LYS A 19 13.40 -13.35 -18.73
N ARG A 20 13.43 -12.70 -17.57
CA ARG A 20 12.51 -12.97 -16.43
C ARG A 20 11.27 -12.07 -16.39
N LYS A 21 10.99 -11.32 -17.44
CA LYS A 21 9.81 -10.43 -17.53
C LYS A 21 8.47 -11.13 -17.26
N TYR A 22 8.36 -12.43 -17.56
CA TYR A 22 7.15 -13.22 -17.32
C TYR A 22 6.92 -13.52 -15.82
N MET A 23 7.98 -13.47 -14.99
CA MET A 23 7.85 -13.72 -13.54
C MET A 23 7.02 -12.63 -12.85
N LEU A 24 7.09 -11.39 -13.33
CA LEU A 24 6.21 -10.33 -12.84
C LEU A 24 4.74 -10.67 -13.07
N PHE A 25 4.42 -11.16 -14.26
CA PHE A 25 3.03 -11.53 -14.59
C PHE A 25 2.53 -12.69 -13.72
N LEU A 26 3.38 -13.71 -13.50
CA LEU A 26 3.07 -14.82 -12.58
C LEU A 26 2.89 -14.33 -11.15
N ALA A 27 3.76 -13.45 -10.66
CA ALA A 27 3.65 -12.87 -9.33
C ALA A 27 2.32 -12.14 -9.14
N MET A 28 1.93 -11.30 -10.11
CA MET A 28 0.65 -10.58 -10.06
C MET A 28 -0.56 -11.55 -10.13
N ALA A 29 -0.50 -12.58 -10.97
CA ALA A 29 -1.57 -13.56 -11.10
C ALA A 29 -1.76 -14.39 -9.82
N PHE A 30 -0.66 -14.88 -9.22
CA PHE A 30 -0.72 -15.60 -7.94
C PHE A 30 -1.17 -14.70 -6.79
N SER A 31 -0.72 -13.45 -6.74
CA SER A 31 -1.18 -12.49 -5.74
C SER A 31 -2.68 -12.19 -5.87
N ALA A 32 -3.18 -11.99 -7.09
CA ALA A 32 -4.60 -11.79 -7.35
C ALA A 32 -5.44 -13.02 -6.93
N LEU A 33 -4.99 -14.23 -7.31
CA LEU A 33 -5.67 -15.47 -6.94
C LEU A 33 -5.63 -15.73 -5.44
N SER A 34 -4.50 -15.45 -4.79
CA SER A 34 -4.38 -15.47 -3.34
C SER A 34 -5.40 -14.55 -2.67
N GLY A 35 -5.53 -13.30 -3.16
CA GLY A 35 -6.52 -12.34 -2.64
C GLY A 35 -7.96 -12.87 -2.71
N ILE A 36 -8.32 -13.60 -3.75
CA ILE A 36 -9.63 -14.25 -3.86
C ILE A 36 -9.78 -15.36 -2.81
N LEU A 37 -8.79 -16.27 -2.74
CA LEU A 37 -8.88 -17.45 -1.86
C LEU A 37 -8.86 -17.08 -0.37
N LEU A 38 -8.18 -16.02 0.01
CA LEU A 38 -8.17 -15.52 1.38
C LEU A 38 -9.53 -14.96 1.84
N LEU A 39 -10.40 -14.57 0.92
CA LEU A 39 -11.75 -14.09 1.21
C LEU A 39 -12.81 -15.20 1.19
N MET A 40 -12.50 -16.39 0.67
CA MET A 40 -13.43 -17.53 0.61
C MET A 40 -14.02 -17.96 1.96
N PRO A 41 -13.30 -17.88 3.11
CA PRO A 41 -13.90 -18.17 4.41
C PRO A 41 -15.19 -17.40 4.68
N MET A 42 -15.28 -16.13 4.25
CA MET A 42 -16.50 -15.32 4.43
C MET A 42 -17.73 -16.00 3.79
N TRP A 43 -17.57 -16.51 2.57
CA TRP A 43 -18.62 -17.24 1.87
C TRP A 43 -19.07 -18.51 2.61
N TYR A 44 -18.12 -19.33 3.06
CA TYR A 44 -18.44 -20.60 3.73
C TYR A 44 -19.00 -20.38 5.13
N ILE A 45 -18.53 -19.39 5.87
CA ILE A 45 -19.08 -18.97 7.16
C ILE A 45 -20.50 -18.47 6.99
N HIS A 46 -20.78 -17.62 5.99
CA HIS A 46 -22.13 -17.18 5.65
C HIS A 46 -23.06 -18.37 5.41
N ASN A 47 -22.65 -19.34 4.60
CA ASN A 47 -23.44 -20.54 4.34
C ASN A 47 -23.78 -21.33 5.62
N ILE A 48 -22.82 -21.44 6.56
CA ILE A 48 -23.05 -22.09 7.85
C ILE A 48 -24.10 -21.30 8.66
N ILE A 49 -23.89 -19.99 8.83
CA ILE A 49 -24.77 -19.11 9.61
C ILE A 49 -26.19 -19.14 9.04
N LYS A 50 -26.31 -18.97 7.72
CA LYS A 50 -27.63 -18.97 7.04
C LYS A 50 -28.37 -20.28 7.22
N ASN A 51 -27.68 -21.42 7.07
CA ASN A 51 -28.29 -22.73 7.26
C ASN A 51 -28.71 -23.00 8.72
N VAL A 52 -27.89 -22.62 9.69
CA VAL A 52 -28.23 -22.81 11.13
C VAL A 52 -29.40 -21.93 11.53
N ILE A 53 -29.43 -20.66 11.08
CA ILE A 53 -30.49 -19.70 11.44
C ILE A 53 -31.82 -20.06 10.76
N LEU A 54 -31.81 -20.44 9.46
CA LEU A 54 -33.03 -20.67 8.68
C LEU A 54 -33.67 -22.03 8.95
N ASN A 55 -32.88 -23.09 9.02
CA ASN A 55 -33.43 -24.45 9.02
C ASN A 55 -33.71 -25.00 10.44
N GLY A 56 -33.14 -24.35 11.50
CA GLY A 56 -33.28 -24.82 12.88
C GLY A 56 -32.72 -26.23 13.14
N ASN A 57 -32.45 -26.99 12.08
CA ASN A 57 -31.87 -28.33 12.10
C ASN A 57 -30.43 -28.27 11.66
N VAL A 58 -29.50 -28.65 12.53
CA VAL A 58 -28.09 -28.62 12.32
C VAL A 58 -27.66 -29.79 11.43
N ASN A 59 -27.38 -29.53 10.16
CA ASN A 59 -26.75 -30.51 9.25
C ASN A 59 -25.25 -30.59 9.49
N TYR A 60 -24.82 -31.50 10.37
CA TYR A 60 -23.40 -31.66 10.74
C TYR A 60 -22.47 -31.95 9.54
N THR A 61 -22.95 -32.67 8.53
CA THR A 61 -22.15 -33.00 7.35
C THR A 61 -21.84 -31.73 6.55
N MET A 62 -22.87 -30.94 6.26
CA MET A 62 -22.71 -29.66 5.55
C MET A 62 -21.83 -28.69 6.32
N ILE A 63 -22.02 -28.58 7.65
CA ILE A 63 -21.18 -27.70 8.50
C ILE A 63 -19.71 -28.14 8.43
N ARG A 64 -19.44 -29.45 8.56
CA ARG A 64 -18.07 -29.97 8.47
C ARG A 64 -17.41 -29.68 7.14
N GLU A 65 -18.12 -29.83 6.02
CA GLU A 65 -17.61 -29.52 4.69
C GLU A 65 -17.30 -28.02 4.53
N ASN A 66 -18.22 -27.14 4.95
CA ASN A 66 -17.99 -25.70 4.88
C ASN A 66 -16.82 -25.26 5.77
N ILE A 67 -16.69 -25.82 6.98
CA ILE A 67 -15.51 -25.56 7.83
C ILE A 67 -14.22 -26.02 7.13
N ALA A 68 -14.23 -27.22 6.54
CA ALA A 68 -13.05 -27.71 5.83
C ALA A 68 -12.66 -26.78 4.69
N TYR A 69 -13.60 -26.31 3.88
CA TYR A 69 -13.34 -25.36 2.80
C TYR A 69 -12.91 -23.99 3.34
N ALA A 70 -13.53 -23.49 4.42
CA ALA A 70 -13.15 -22.23 5.07
C ALA A 70 -11.69 -22.24 5.57
N VAL A 71 -11.11 -23.42 5.82
CA VAL A 71 -9.70 -23.58 6.21
C VAL A 71 -8.79 -23.87 5.00
N ILE A 72 -9.22 -24.74 4.11
CA ILE A 72 -8.39 -25.17 2.96
C ILE A 72 -8.10 -24.01 2.00
N PHE A 73 -9.12 -23.22 1.65
CA PHE A 73 -8.95 -22.12 0.69
C PHE A 73 -7.94 -21.06 1.15
N PRO A 74 -7.99 -20.54 2.38
CA PRO A 74 -6.97 -19.57 2.82
C PRO A 74 -5.59 -20.22 2.98
N CYS A 75 -5.48 -21.51 3.35
CA CYS A 75 -4.19 -22.21 3.37
C CYS A 75 -3.55 -22.26 1.97
N VAL A 76 -4.35 -22.61 0.96
CA VAL A 76 -3.90 -22.58 -0.45
C VAL A 76 -3.59 -21.14 -0.88
N GLY A 77 -4.44 -20.17 -0.48
CA GLY A 77 -4.23 -18.75 -0.74
C GLY A 77 -2.90 -18.24 -0.18
N LEU A 78 -2.55 -18.60 1.05
CA LEU A 78 -1.25 -18.29 1.66
C LEU A 78 -0.09 -18.92 0.88
N GLY A 79 -0.23 -20.17 0.46
CA GLY A 79 0.76 -20.82 -0.40
C GLY A 79 1.00 -20.06 -1.71
N LEU A 80 -0.07 -19.60 -2.36
CA LEU A 80 0.03 -18.79 -3.59
C LEU A 80 0.63 -17.41 -3.31
N TYR A 81 0.35 -16.80 -2.14
CA TYR A 81 0.97 -15.53 -1.74
C TYR A 81 2.49 -15.66 -1.61
N VAL A 82 2.95 -16.75 -0.98
CA VAL A 82 4.40 -17.06 -0.88
C VAL A 82 5.02 -17.25 -2.26
N LEU A 83 4.35 -18.00 -3.17
CA LEU A 83 4.81 -18.16 -4.55
C LEU A 83 4.86 -16.82 -5.30
N ALA A 84 3.85 -15.96 -5.13
CA ALA A 84 3.85 -14.62 -5.69
C ALA A 84 5.07 -13.82 -5.22
N GLY A 85 5.40 -13.88 -3.92
CA GLY A 85 6.59 -13.27 -3.34
C GLY A 85 7.89 -13.81 -3.96
N ILE A 86 8.02 -15.12 -4.10
CA ILE A 86 9.22 -15.73 -4.73
C ILE A 86 9.39 -15.21 -6.16
N PHE A 87 8.34 -15.23 -7.00
CA PHE A 87 8.44 -14.76 -8.38
C PHE A 87 8.69 -13.25 -8.48
N SER A 88 8.10 -12.44 -7.60
CA SER A 88 8.34 -10.99 -7.60
C SER A 88 9.78 -10.65 -7.19
N HIS A 89 10.34 -11.33 -6.19
CA HIS A 89 11.74 -11.14 -5.79
C HIS A 89 12.71 -11.58 -6.88
N LEU A 90 12.50 -12.74 -7.51
CA LEU A 90 13.34 -13.20 -8.63
C LEU A 90 13.34 -12.22 -9.80
N PHE A 91 12.18 -11.61 -10.10
CA PHE A 91 12.06 -10.55 -11.08
C PHE A 91 12.80 -9.28 -10.64
N ALA A 92 12.59 -8.85 -9.40
CA ALA A 92 13.16 -7.62 -8.86
C ALA A 92 14.70 -7.69 -8.80
N PHE A 93 15.29 -8.81 -8.39
CA PHE A 93 16.74 -9.03 -8.39
C PHE A 93 17.35 -8.93 -9.79
N GLU A 94 16.71 -9.52 -10.80
CA GLU A 94 17.19 -9.43 -12.18
C GLU A 94 17.18 -7.97 -12.67
N VAL A 95 16.10 -7.22 -12.35
CA VAL A 95 15.99 -5.80 -12.73
C VAL A 95 17.04 -4.97 -12.01
N GLU A 96 17.22 -5.16 -10.70
CA GLU A 96 18.20 -4.46 -9.89
C GLU A 96 19.62 -4.67 -10.43
N GLU A 97 20.00 -5.93 -10.66
CA GLU A 97 21.31 -6.29 -11.21
C GLU A 97 21.55 -5.63 -12.58
N ASN A 98 20.57 -5.69 -13.47
CA ASN A 98 20.67 -5.09 -14.79
C ASN A 98 20.70 -3.56 -14.76
N ILE A 99 19.97 -2.91 -13.85
CA ILE A 99 20.06 -1.45 -13.64
C ILE A 99 21.49 -1.08 -13.22
N ILE A 100 22.07 -1.80 -12.25
CA ILE A 100 23.44 -1.56 -11.79
C ILE A 100 24.45 -1.76 -12.93
N LYS A 101 24.39 -2.91 -13.61
CA LYS A 101 25.29 -3.25 -14.73
C LYS A 101 25.26 -2.19 -15.84
N ILE A 102 24.05 -1.82 -16.29
CA ILE A 102 23.90 -0.85 -17.38
C ILE A 102 24.34 0.54 -16.93
N SER A 103 24.05 0.92 -15.68
CA SER A 103 24.46 2.21 -15.13
C SER A 103 25.98 2.32 -15.02
N VAL A 104 26.65 1.28 -14.52
CA VAL A 104 28.12 1.22 -14.47
C VAL A 104 28.74 1.28 -15.88
N LYS A 105 28.20 0.49 -16.82
CA LYS A 105 28.66 0.53 -18.21
C LYS A 105 28.54 1.93 -18.79
N LYS A 106 27.39 2.60 -18.60
CA LYS A 106 27.21 3.99 -19.05
C LYS A 106 28.17 4.99 -18.39
N LEU A 107 28.60 4.73 -17.15
CA LEU A 107 29.64 5.56 -16.52
C LEU A 107 31.00 5.35 -17.16
N LEU A 108 31.37 4.10 -17.46
CA LEU A 108 32.65 3.79 -18.11
C LEU A 108 32.79 4.45 -19.49
N ASP A 109 31.65 4.65 -20.17
CA ASP A 109 31.61 5.34 -21.48
C ASP A 109 31.75 6.88 -21.37
N LYS A 110 31.82 7.46 -20.13
CA LYS A 110 31.97 8.91 -19.94
C LYS A 110 33.41 9.35 -19.95
N PRO A 111 33.70 10.55 -20.53
CA PRO A 111 35.04 11.12 -20.52
C PRO A 111 35.52 11.45 -19.09
N LEU A 112 36.82 11.42 -18.86
CA LEU A 112 37.43 11.69 -17.54
C LEU A 112 36.95 13.00 -16.90
N GLY A 113 36.76 14.05 -17.71
CA GLY A 113 36.24 15.34 -17.23
C GLY A 113 34.87 15.30 -16.58
N TYR A 114 34.07 14.28 -16.90
CA TYR A 114 32.77 14.06 -16.21
C TYR A 114 32.95 13.77 -14.72
N PHE A 115 34.04 13.12 -14.34
CA PHE A 115 34.31 12.70 -12.96
C PHE A 115 35.03 13.75 -12.12
N MET A 116 35.67 14.74 -12.75
CA MET A 116 36.46 15.77 -12.04
C MET A 116 35.68 16.58 -11.03
N ASN A 117 34.38 16.81 -11.30
CA ASN A 117 33.51 17.61 -10.44
C ASN A 117 32.42 16.76 -9.75
N LYS A 118 32.60 15.44 -9.69
CA LYS A 118 31.58 14.54 -9.08
C LYS A 118 32.23 13.62 -8.05
N GLU A 119 31.61 13.60 -6.87
CA GLU A 119 32.00 12.70 -5.80
C GLU A 119 31.64 11.26 -6.17
N SER A 120 32.60 10.34 -6.17
CA SER A 120 32.40 8.92 -6.48
C SER A 120 31.39 8.26 -5.56
N GLY A 121 31.40 8.63 -4.26
CA GLY A 121 30.42 8.16 -3.27
C GLY A 121 28.99 8.56 -3.61
N LYS A 122 28.78 9.77 -4.14
CA LYS A 122 27.46 10.24 -4.57
C LYS A 122 26.96 9.49 -5.81
N LEU A 123 27.83 9.25 -6.78
CA LEU A 123 27.47 8.46 -7.98
C LEU A 123 27.11 7.02 -7.60
N ARG A 124 27.92 6.39 -6.73
CA ARG A 124 27.63 5.06 -6.20
C ARG A 124 26.29 5.03 -5.48
N GLY A 125 26.02 6.00 -4.59
CA GLY A 125 24.76 6.10 -3.86
C GLY A 125 23.55 6.21 -4.78
N ILE A 126 23.60 7.03 -5.82
CA ILE A 126 22.51 7.18 -6.80
C ILE A 126 22.21 5.85 -7.51
N ILE A 127 23.24 5.09 -7.90
CA ILE A 127 23.06 3.83 -8.62
C ILE A 127 22.55 2.74 -7.69
N ILE A 128 23.25 2.50 -6.58
CA ILE A 128 22.92 1.39 -5.66
C ILE A 128 21.59 1.63 -4.95
N ASN A 129 21.40 2.83 -4.36
CA ASN A 129 20.16 3.13 -3.65
C ASN A 129 18.97 3.20 -4.63
N GLY A 130 19.14 3.80 -5.80
CA GLY A 130 18.08 3.86 -6.81
C GLY A 130 17.70 2.48 -7.36
N ALA A 131 18.65 1.55 -7.51
CA ALA A 131 18.38 0.17 -7.89
C ALA A 131 17.65 -0.58 -6.76
N GLY A 132 18.10 -0.42 -5.50
CA GLY A 132 17.44 -1.01 -4.32
C GLY A 132 16.02 -0.49 -4.08
N GLU A 133 15.77 0.82 -4.25
CA GLU A 133 14.41 1.38 -4.19
C GLU A 133 13.52 0.80 -5.31
N THR A 134 14.08 0.62 -6.52
CA THR A 134 13.37 -0.03 -7.62
C THR A 134 13.05 -1.48 -7.29
N HIS A 135 13.98 -2.22 -6.69
CA HIS A 135 13.75 -3.57 -6.19
C HIS A 135 12.58 -3.62 -5.21
N ASN A 136 12.56 -2.76 -4.19
CA ASN A 136 11.49 -2.74 -3.18
C ASN A 136 10.10 -2.51 -3.81
N VAL A 137 10.00 -1.60 -4.78
CA VAL A 137 8.74 -1.37 -5.50
C VAL A 137 8.31 -2.60 -6.27
N LEU A 138 9.23 -3.27 -6.97
CA LEU A 138 8.93 -4.42 -7.82
C LEU A 138 8.65 -5.69 -7.01
N ALA A 139 9.39 -5.91 -5.91
CA ALA A 139 9.27 -7.10 -5.09
C ALA A 139 8.00 -7.11 -4.23
N HIS A 140 7.60 -5.95 -3.71
CA HIS A 140 6.52 -5.86 -2.73
C HIS A 140 5.29 -5.11 -3.28
N GLN A 141 5.46 -3.88 -3.76
CA GLN A 141 4.31 -3.04 -4.10
C GLN A 141 3.53 -3.53 -5.32
N LEU A 142 4.18 -4.10 -6.35
CA LEU A 142 3.47 -4.56 -7.55
C LEU A 142 2.57 -5.77 -7.30
N PRO A 143 3.02 -6.85 -6.61
CA PRO A 143 2.12 -7.94 -6.23
C PRO A 143 1.00 -7.48 -5.32
N ASP A 144 1.29 -6.61 -4.33
CA ASP A 144 0.30 -6.08 -3.40
C ASP A 144 -0.77 -5.23 -4.11
N ILE A 145 -0.41 -4.49 -5.15
CA ILE A 145 -1.38 -3.77 -5.99
C ILE A 145 -2.38 -4.74 -6.61
N ALA A 146 -1.94 -5.90 -7.12
CA ALA A 146 -2.85 -6.86 -7.74
C ALA A 146 -3.90 -7.38 -6.77
N SER A 147 -3.51 -7.81 -5.57
CA SER A 147 -4.45 -8.24 -4.52
C SER A 147 -5.32 -7.09 -4.01
N THR A 148 -4.75 -5.89 -3.85
CA THR A 148 -5.46 -4.68 -3.40
C THR A 148 -6.59 -4.27 -4.34
N PHE A 149 -6.46 -4.48 -5.64
CA PHE A 149 -7.55 -4.24 -6.59
C PHE A 149 -8.57 -5.38 -6.64
N VAL A 150 -8.11 -6.63 -6.50
CA VAL A 150 -8.98 -7.80 -6.59
C VAL A 150 -9.84 -7.94 -5.32
N SER A 151 -9.29 -7.74 -4.13
CA SER A 151 -10.00 -7.96 -2.87
C SER A 151 -11.28 -7.12 -2.73
N PRO A 152 -11.29 -5.80 -3.00
CA PRO A 152 -12.54 -5.02 -2.96
C PRO A 152 -13.57 -5.49 -3.98
N VAL A 153 -13.14 -5.93 -5.17
CA VAL A 153 -14.06 -6.45 -6.19
C VAL A 153 -14.73 -7.74 -5.69
N VAL A 154 -13.96 -8.66 -5.10
CA VAL A 154 -14.50 -9.90 -4.53
C VAL A 154 -15.46 -9.62 -3.39
N ILE A 155 -15.10 -8.71 -2.48
CA ILE A 155 -15.98 -8.28 -1.38
C ILE A 155 -17.29 -7.70 -1.93
N LEU A 156 -17.22 -6.83 -2.92
CA LEU A 156 -18.41 -6.28 -3.58
C LEU A 156 -19.27 -7.38 -4.19
N VAL A 157 -18.66 -8.33 -4.91
CA VAL A 157 -19.38 -9.47 -5.48
C VAL A 157 -20.10 -10.25 -4.39
N PHE A 158 -19.46 -10.55 -3.27
CA PHE A 158 -20.08 -11.27 -2.15
C PHE A 158 -21.25 -10.47 -1.54
N LEU A 159 -21.06 -9.18 -1.28
CA LEU A 159 -22.11 -8.32 -0.74
C LEU A 159 -23.35 -8.29 -1.64
N PHE A 160 -23.17 -8.19 -2.96
CA PHE A 160 -24.29 -8.19 -3.90
C PHE A 160 -24.93 -9.56 -4.10
N LEU A 161 -24.19 -10.66 -3.88
CA LEU A 161 -24.72 -12.02 -3.95
C LEU A 161 -25.48 -12.39 -2.68
N PHE A 162 -25.15 -11.82 -1.52
CA PHE A 162 -25.85 -12.07 -0.27
C PHE A 162 -27.17 -11.30 -0.22
N ASP A 163 -27.13 -9.98 -0.22
CA ASP A 163 -28.31 -9.10 -0.43
C ASP A 163 -27.83 -7.78 -1.07
N TRP A 164 -28.30 -7.51 -2.29
CA TRP A 164 -27.90 -6.30 -3.02
C TRP A 164 -28.30 -5.00 -2.29
N ARG A 165 -29.36 -4.99 -1.46
CA ARG A 165 -29.82 -3.84 -0.68
C ARG A 165 -28.84 -3.53 0.44
N LEU A 166 -28.40 -4.57 1.16
CA LEU A 166 -27.35 -4.45 2.18
C LEU A 166 -26.02 -4.09 1.54
N GLY A 167 -25.70 -4.66 0.37
CA GLY A 167 -24.53 -4.32 -0.42
C GLY A 167 -24.49 -2.84 -0.80
N LEU A 168 -25.58 -2.27 -1.29
CA LEU A 168 -25.66 -0.83 -1.59
C LEU A 168 -25.49 0.03 -0.33
N THR A 169 -26.10 -0.39 0.78
CA THR A 169 -26.00 0.35 2.04
C THR A 169 -24.57 0.35 2.59
N SER A 170 -23.86 -0.76 2.48
CA SER A 170 -22.46 -0.87 2.92
C SER A 170 -21.49 0.00 2.11
N LEU A 171 -21.85 0.38 0.88
CA LEU A 171 -21.07 1.30 0.06
C LEU A 171 -21.16 2.76 0.51
N ILE A 172 -22.22 3.15 1.25
CA ILE A 172 -22.40 4.54 1.70
C ILE A 172 -21.20 5.04 2.50
N PRO A 173 -20.77 4.37 3.59
CA PRO A 173 -19.61 4.80 4.37
C PRO A 173 -18.31 4.79 3.54
N VAL A 174 -18.17 3.87 2.58
CA VAL A 174 -17.00 3.81 1.69
C VAL A 174 -16.95 5.08 0.81
N PHE A 175 -18.06 5.46 0.18
CA PHE A 175 -18.11 6.68 -0.63
C PHE A 175 -17.88 7.94 0.19
N ILE A 176 -18.47 8.05 1.39
CA ILE A 176 -18.24 9.18 2.30
C ILE A 176 -16.75 9.24 2.69
N GLY A 177 -16.15 8.09 3.04
CA GLY A 177 -14.73 8.00 3.34
C GLY A 177 -13.84 8.44 2.18
N LEU A 178 -14.14 8.00 0.95
CA LEU A 178 -13.44 8.41 -0.25
C LEU A 178 -13.52 9.92 -0.51
N ILE A 179 -14.67 10.55 -0.21
CA ILE A 179 -14.82 12.01 -0.29
C ILE A 179 -13.86 12.69 0.69
N PHE A 180 -13.82 12.26 1.95
CA PHE A 180 -12.87 12.80 2.93
C PHE A 180 -11.41 12.59 2.49
N MET A 181 -11.05 11.41 1.99
CA MET A 181 -9.73 11.12 1.45
C MET A 181 -9.37 12.04 0.28
N ALA A 182 -10.30 12.27 -0.65
CA ALA A 182 -10.10 13.18 -1.79
C ALA A 182 -9.81 14.63 -1.32
N THR A 183 -10.40 15.07 -0.20
CA THR A 183 -10.11 16.41 0.36
C THR A 183 -8.68 16.57 0.87
N MET A 184 -7.93 15.47 1.07
CA MET A 184 -6.51 15.52 1.44
C MET A 184 -5.60 15.81 0.24
N LEU A 185 -6.06 15.49 -0.98
CA LEU A 185 -5.32 15.68 -2.23
C LEU A 185 -5.41 17.11 -2.78
N THR A 186 -5.60 18.10 -1.89
CA THR A 186 -5.69 19.51 -2.25
C THR A 186 -4.32 20.09 -2.60
N ALA A 187 -4.31 21.23 -3.31
CA ALA A 187 -3.08 21.98 -3.60
C ALA A 187 -2.31 22.36 -2.32
N GLN A 188 -3.04 22.71 -1.23
CA GLN A 188 -2.42 22.99 0.06
C GLN A 188 -1.78 21.75 0.70
N GLY A 189 -2.43 20.59 0.63
CA GLY A 189 -1.87 19.31 1.08
C GLY A 189 -0.59 18.95 0.33
N LYS A 190 -0.59 19.15 -0.99
CA LYS A 190 0.61 18.97 -1.81
C LYS A 190 1.75 19.89 -1.40
N LYS A 191 1.46 21.19 -1.19
CA LYS A 191 2.45 22.18 -0.74
C LYS A 191 3.04 21.84 0.63
N ASN A 192 2.20 21.45 1.59
CA ASN A 192 2.67 21.05 2.92
C ASN A 192 3.59 19.81 2.85
N ARG A 193 3.27 18.85 1.98
CA ARG A 193 4.10 17.65 1.75
C ARG A 193 5.43 17.98 1.08
N GLU A 194 5.44 18.86 0.08
CA GLU A 194 6.67 19.33 -0.56
C GLU A 194 7.59 20.06 0.44
N GLU A 195 7.02 20.90 1.30
CA GLU A 195 7.76 21.58 2.36
C GLU A 195 8.33 20.59 3.38
N TYR A 196 7.56 19.59 3.80
CA TYR A 196 8.02 18.51 4.68
C TYR A 196 9.25 17.78 4.09
N TYR A 197 9.19 17.35 2.82
CA TYR A 197 10.33 16.70 2.17
C TYR A 197 11.55 17.60 2.02
N LYS A 198 11.34 18.89 1.78
CA LYS A 198 12.42 19.87 1.75
C LYS A 198 13.12 19.96 3.11
N GLN A 199 12.35 20.02 4.20
CA GLN A 199 12.91 20.09 5.55
C GLN A 199 13.62 18.80 5.97
N ILE A 200 13.13 17.61 5.56
CA ILE A 200 13.86 16.33 5.75
C ILE A 200 15.25 16.40 5.10
N ASN A 201 15.33 16.87 3.87
CA ASN A 201 16.60 16.96 3.15
C ASN A 201 17.56 17.96 3.82
N THR A 202 17.04 19.10 4.28
CA THR A 202 17.81 20.11 5.03
C THR A 202 18.32 19.52 6.35
N LEU A 203 17.46 18.90 7.14
CA LEU A 203 17.84 18.27 8.41
C LEU A 203 18.89 17.18 8.20
N SER A 204 18.76 16.36 7.16
CA SER A 204 19.74 15.33 6.82
C SER A 204 21.11 15.95 6.49
N ALA A 205 21.14 17.03 5.72
CA ALA A 205 22.37 17.71 5.37
C ALA A 205 23.05 18.32 6.61
N GLU A 206 22.31 19.03 7.47
CA GLU A 206 22.83 19.62 8.71
C GLU A 206 23.30 18.54 9.70
N THR A 207 22.61 17.39 9.75
CA THR A 207 23.05 16.25 10.58
C THR A 207 24.40 15.70 10.12
N VAL A 208 24.59 15.52 8.81
CA VAL A 208 25.87 15.05 8.26
C VAL A 208 26.98 16.06 8.52
N GLU A 209 26.71 17.35 8.36
CA GLU A 209 27.69 18.42 8.61
C GLU A 209 28.07 18.48 10.11
N TYR A 210 27.09 18.35 11.00
CA TYR A 210 27.33 18.28 12.43
C TYR A 210 28.23 17.10 12.82
N VAL A 211 27.91 15.90 12.32
CA VAL A 211 28.72 14.68 12.61
C VAL A 211 30.15 14.85 12.09
N ARG A 212 30.34 15.42 10.90
CA ARG A 212 31.69 15.71 10.34
C ARG A 212 32.43 16.76 11.17
N GLY A 213 31.73 17.70 11.79
CA GLY A 213 32.30 18.76 12.62
C GLY A 213 32.65 18.32 14.06
N ILE A 214 32.13 17.18 14.54
CA ILE A 214 32.35 16.71 15.93
C ILE A 214 33.84 16.63 16.32
N PRO A 215 34.78 16.11 15.49
CA PRO A 215 36.19 16.06 15.85
C PRO A 215 36.78 17.47 16.05
N VAL A 216 36.43 18.42 15.20
CA VAL A 216 36.88 19.83 15.29
C VAL A 216 36.34 20.48 16.56
N VAL A 217 35.05 20.29 16.82
CA VAL A 217 34.37 20.77 18.04
C VAL A 217 35.04 20.24 19.31
N LYS A 218 35.35 18.93 19.36
CA LYS A 218 36.02 18.30 20.52
C LYS A 218 37.46 18.80 20.70
N THR A 219 38.19 19.06 19.61
CA THR A 219 39.58 19.49 19.66
C THR A 219 39.72 20.96 20.10
N PHE A 220 38.83 21.83 19.64
CA PHE A 220 38.90 23.25 19.87
C PHE A 220 37.90 23.80 20.90
N GLY A 221 37.08 22.96 21.49
CA GLY A 221 36.12 23.32 22.51
C GLY A 221 34.99 24.24 22.06
N GLN A 222 34.79 24.42 20.74
CA GLN A 222 33.77 25.30 20.18
C GLN A 222 32.70 24.50 19.45
N SER A 223 31.46 24.53 19.94
CA SER A 223 30.37 23.77 19.39
C SER A 223 29.17 24.59 18.87
N VAL A 224 29.23 25.91 18.92
CA VAL A 224 27.99 26.71 18.96
C VAL A 224 27.31 26.84 17.58
N GLU A 225 28.08 26.98 16.50
CA GLU A 225 27.49 27.33 15.18
C GLU A 225 26.87 26.09 14.48
N SER A 226 27.58 24.98 14.45
CA SER A 226 27.04 23.73 13.83
C SER A 226 25.89 23.15 14.65
N PHE A 227 25.96 23.22 15.99
CA PHE A 227 24.87 22.82 16.87
C PHE A 227 23.63 23.70 16.69
N LYS A 228 23.81 25.04 16.58
CA LYS A 228 22.72 25.98 16.38
C LYS A 228 22.00 25.74 15.06
N ARG A 229 22.71 25.47 13.98
CA ARG A 229 22.09 25.14 12.67
C ARG A 229 21.28 23.86 12.73
N LEU A 230 21.87 22.79 13.28
CA LEU A 230 21.16 21.51 13.46
C LEU A 230 19.93 21.70 14.36
N TYR A 231 20.07 22.38 15.49
CA TYR A 231 18.95 22.66 16.40
C TYR A 231 17.82 23.42 15.70
N THR A 232 18.16 24.47 14.93
CA THR A 232 17.20 25.26 14.15
C THR A 232 16.49 24.36 13.12
N SER A 233 17.22 23.51 12.42
CA SER A 233 16.65 22.57 11.44
C SER A 233 15.69 21.57 12.09
N ILE A 234 15.99 21.09 13.31
CA ILE A 234 15.09 20.22 14.09
C ILE A 234 13.78 20.95 14.42
N ILE A 235 13.87 22.21 14.90
CA ILE A 235 12.67 23.00 15.24
C ILE A 235 11.83 23.28 14.00
N VAL A 236 12.44 23.70 12.89
CA VAL A 236 11.74 23.94 11.61
C VAL A 236 11.10 22.66 11.09
N MET A 237 11.79 21.51 11.19
CA MET A 237 11.25 20.21 10.82
C MET A 237 10.04 19.84 11.70
N LYS A 238 10.15 20.00 13.02
CA LYS A 238 9.04 19.80 13.97
C LYS A 238 7.80 20.62 13.55
N ASP A 239 7.98 21.91 13.26
CA ASP A 239 6.87 22.78 12.87
C ASP A 239 6.26 22.37 11.51
N SER A 240 7.09 21.93 10.56
CA SER A 240 6.62 21.39 9.27
C SER A 240 5.83 20.10 9.44
N VAL A 241 6.26 19.17 10.31
CA VAL A 241 5.54 17.96 10.67
C VAL A 241 4.20 18.29 11.31
N LEU A 242 4.20 19.16 12.31
CA LEU A 242 2.97 19.58 13.01
C LEU A 242 1.99 20.20 12.02
N LYS A 243 2.44 21.11 11.17
CA LYS A 243 1.59 21.75 10.16
C LYS A 243 0.99 20.74 9.19
N MET A 244 1.78 19.78 8.72
CA MET A 244 1.31 18.70 7.85
C MET A 244 0.29 17.83 8.57
N THR A 245 0.62 17.32 9.77
CA THR A 245 -0.24 16.43 10.56
C THR A 245 -1.56 17.12 10.95
N MET A 246 -1.52 18.37 11.43
CA MET A 246 -2.73 19.11 11.78
C MET A 246 -3.59 19.40 10.55
N GLY A 247 -2.98 19.59 9.37
CA GLY A 247 -3.71 19.75 8.11
C GLY A 247 -4.49 18.51 7.67
N TYR A 248 -4.03 17.32 8.06
CA TYR A 248 -4.69 16.04 7.72
C TYR A 248 -5.55 15.49 8.86
N ARG A 249 -5.29 15.85 10.12
CA ARG A 249 -5.89 15.25 11.32
C ARG A 249 -7.40 15.05 11.21
N ASN A 250 -8.16 16.11 11.04
CA ASN A 250 -9.63 16.02 11.03
C ASN A 250 -10.14 15.20 9.83
N LYS A 251 -9.52 15.35 8.67
CA LYS A 251 -9.89 14.63 7.45
C LYS A 251 -9.62 13.14 7.59
N MET A 252 -8.46 12.77 8.14
CA MET A 252 -8.08 11.39 8.40
C MET A 252 -8.98 10.75 9.45
N SER A 253 -9.26 11.46 10.55
CA SER A 253 -10.17 10.98 11.59
C SER A 253 -11.59 10.74 11.04
N MET A 254 -12.09 11.63 10.16
CA MET A 254 -13.39 11.43 9.51
C MET A 254 -13.37 10.25 8.53
N PHE A 255 -12.29 10.09 7.78
CA PHE A 255 -12.10 8.92 6.91
C PHE A 255 -12.12 7.61 7.72
N GLU A 256 -11.32 7.52 8.79
CA GLU A 256 -11.25 6.33 9.64
C GLU A 256 -12.58 6.06 10.36
N ALA A 257 -13.21 7.08 10.94
CA ALA A 257 -14.51 6.96 11.58
C ALA A 257 -15.57 6.45 10.61
N THR A 258 -15.59 6.98 9.38
CA THR A 258 -16.59 6.57 8.37
C THR A 258 -16.32 5.16 7.86
N SER A 259 -15.06 4.85 7.54
CA SER A 259 -14.68 3.53 7.02
C SER A 259 -14.88 2.40 8.04
N GLY A 260 -14.68 2.69 9.34
CA GLY A 260 -14.93 1.74 10.44
C GLY A 260 -16.39 1.65 10.89
N SER A 261 -17.28 2.45 10.31
CA SER A 261 -18.67 2.60 10.80
C SER A 261 -19.71 1.89 9.94
N THR A 262 -19.33 0.88 9.17
CA THR A 262 -20.24 0.16 8.25
C THR A 262 -21.47 -0.37 8.97
N ALA A 263 -21.32 -0.90 10.19
CA ALA A 263 -22.43 -1.39 11.01
C ALA A 263 -23.49 -0.32 11.33
N PHE A 264 -23.12 0.95 11.50
CA PHE A 264 -24.08 2.05 11.75
C PHE A 264 -25.01 2.31 10.55
N PHE A 265 -24.63 1.90 9.37
CA PHE A 265 -25.46 2.00 8.16
C PHE A 265 -26.20 0.68 7.90
N LEU A 266 -25.54 -0.46 8.10
CA LEU A 266 -26.12 -1.78 7.85
C LEU A 266 -27.26 -2.13 8.83
N VAL A 267 -27.07 -1.87 10.15
CA VAL A 267 -28.08 -2.23 11.16
C VAL A 267 -29.41 -1.51 10.92
N PRO A 268 -29.47 -0.17 10.74
CA PRO A 268 -30.74 0.48 10.40
C PRO A 268 -31.34 -0.02 9.09
N ALA A 269 -30.52 -0.25 8.06
CA ALA A 269 -31.01 -0.77 6.79
C ALA A 269 -31.62 -2.16 6.93
N ALA A 270 -30.96 -3.07 7.66
CA ALA A 270 -31.48 -4.39 7.94
C ALA A 270 -32.84 -4.31 8.69
N LEU A 271 -32.94 -3.42 9.68
CA LEU A 271 -34.22 -3.21 10.41
C LEU A 271 -35.32 -2.67 9.49
N PHE A 272 -35.03 -1.76 8.57
CA PHE A 272 -35.99 -1.28 7.58
C PHE A 272 -36.42 -2.37 6.61
N ILE A 273 -35.53 -3.23 6.17
CA ILE A 273 -35.83 -4.36 5.29
C ILE A 273 -36.74 -5.37 6.01
N ILE A 274 -36.46 -5.67 7.28
CA ILE A 274 -37.29 -6.52 8.11
C ILE A 274 -38.69 -5.90 8.33
N ALA A 275 -38.77 -4.60 8.62
CA ALA A 275 -40.03 -3.89 8.80
C ALA A 275 -40.83 -3.83 7.48
N ALA A 276 -40.24 -3.94 6.33
CA ALA A 276 -40.91 -4.05 5.04
C ALA A 276 -41.46 -5.43 4.71
N GLY A 277 -41.30 -6.42 5.63
CA GLY A 277 -41.93 -7.74 5.54
C GLY A 277 -41.02 -8.87 5.09
N GLU A 278 -39.73 -8.63 5.00
CA GLU A 278 -38.74 -9.66 4.67
C GLU A 278 -38.48 -10.58 5.90
N ASN A 279 -37.98 -11.80 5.61
CA ASN A 279 -37.69 -12.77 6.67
C ASN A 279 -36.56 -12.28 7.57
N PRO A 280 -36.79 -12.02 8.88
CA PRO A 280 -35.76 -11.50 9.77
C PRO A 280 -34.51 -12.37 9.85
N HIS A 281 -34.70 -13.70 9.78
CA HIS A 281 -33.61 -14.66 9.88
C HIS A 281 -32.64 -14.57 8.67
N GLU A 282 -33.17 -14.36 7.45
CA GLU A 282 -32.36 -14.17 6.25
C GLU A 282 -31.59 -12.86 6.31
N VAL A 283 -32.30 -11.76 6.58
CA VAL A 283 -31.69 -10.42 6.63
C VAL A 283 -30.59 -10.35 7.69
N VAL A 284 -30.81 -10.97 8.87
CA VAL A 284 -29.79 -11.03 9.92
C VAL A 284 -28.59 -11.87 9.44
N ALA A 285 -28.82 -13.05 8.85
CA ALA A 285 -27.74 -13.89 8.36
C ALA A 285 -26.86 -13.16 7.30
N ASP A 286 -27.52 -12.44 6.39
CA ASP A 286 -26.85 -11.70 5.31
C ASP A 286 -26.15 -10.40 5.81
N SER A 287 -26.52 -9.88 6.99
CA SER A 287 -25.94 -8.66 7.59
C SER A 287 -24.76 -8.89 8.53
N ILE A 288 -24.50 -10.13 8.97
CA ILE A 288 -23.41 -10.44 9.94
C ILE A 288 -22.03 -10.46 9.29
N ILE A 289 -21.95 -10.65 8.00
CA ILE A 289 -20.69 -10.78 7.24
C ILE A 289 -20.39 -9.54 6.44
#